data_c50d2e5d7886237d5c43d4099247c0f7
#
_entry.id   c50d2e5d7886237d5c43d4099247c0f7
#
_cell.length_a   1.000
_cell.length_b   1.000
_cell.length_c   1.000
_cell.angle_alpha   90.00
_cell.angle_beta   90.00
_cell.angle_gamma   90.00
#
_symmetry.space_group_name_H-M   'P 1'
#
loop_
_entity.id
_entity.type
_entity.pdbx_description
1 polymer ?
#
loop_
_entity_poly.entity_id
_entity_poly.type
_entity_poly.pdbx_seq_one_letter_code
_entity_poly.pdbx_strand_id
1 'polypeptide(L)'
;MSRIRANTETSETPADAPEGGPKLSPRSTKGVRTRERLVEAAKEIFEEHGFLNARISDISERAGQSHGSFYYYFDSKEEIFREVAISVDKALFAPLDDVILSDAVLLPSHARVKEAMRRHLESFRKEARMLSLIEHVSRFDTEVNALKLARHKQLTSRVAEVIRRLQRRKLADPKLDAEITAAALGALTHRFAELWFVQGAVDCTFKDGVEQLTRLFINAVNLKDPEPKA
;
A
#
# COMPACT_ATOMS: atom_id res chain seq x y z
N MET A 1 -53.98 -52.09 28.84
CA MET A 1 -52.86 -51.79 29.78
C MET A 1 -51.55 -52.02 29.04
N SER A 2 -50.86 -50.97 28.66
CA SER A 2 -49.44 -51.04 28.37
C SER A 2 -48.90 -49.62 28.30
N ARG A 3 -47.99 -49.27 29.14
CA ARG A 3 -47.39 -47.94 29.27
C ARG A 3 -46.26 -47.83 28.25
N ILE A 4 -46.34 -46.81 27.39
CA ILE A 4 -45.24 -46.37 26.51
C ILE A 4 -44.42 -45.34 27.31
N ARG A 5 -43.13 -45.64 27.54
CA ARG A 5 -42.16 -44.70 28.12
C ARG A 5 -41.66 -43.80 27.05
N ALA A 6 -41.78 -42.48 27.26
CA ALA A 6 -41.13 -41.45 26.46
C ALA A 6 -39.63 -41.38 26.80
N ASN A 7 -38.80 -41.49 25.79
CA ASN A 7 -37.35 -41.30 25.86
C ASN A 7 -37.09 -39.84 25.49
N THR A 8 -36.60 -39.06 26.47
CA THR A 8 -36.22 -37.67 26.29
C THR A 8 -34.74 -37.65 25.86
N GLU A 9 -34.48 -37.51 24.58
CA GLU A 9 -33.15 -37.20 24.08
C GLU A 9 -32.88 -35.70 24.30
N THR A 10 -31.97 -35.42 25.20
CA THR A 10 -31.38 -34.10 25.41
C THR A 10 -30.40 -33.83 24.26
N SER A 11 -30.78 -32.93 23.35
CA SER A 11 -29.87 -32.35 22.35
C SER A 11 -28.91 -31.36 23.03
N GLU A 12 -27.67 -31.79 23.19
CA GLU A 12 -26.57 -30.88 23.53
C GLU A 12 -26.30 -29.96 22.32
N THR A 13 -26.54 -28.68 22.52
CA THR A 13 -26.11 -27.58 21.61
C THR A 13 -24.58 -27.46 21.72
N PRO A 14 -23.82 -27.39 20.61
CA PRO A 14 -22.39 -27.15 20.69
C PRO A 14 -22.14 -25.74 21.24
N ALA A 15 -21.27 -25.64 22.22
CA ALA A 15 -20.83 -24.43 22.87
C ALA A 15 -20.30 -23.42 21.87
N ASP A 16 -20.74 -22.16 22.01
CA ASP A 16 -20.25 -20.94 21.38
C ASP A 16 -18.72 -20.92 21.32
N ALA A 17 -18.19 -20.79 20.10
CA ALA A 17 -16.81 -20.40 19.88
C ALA A 17 -16.65 -18.93 20.31
N PRO A 18 -15.60 -18.55 21.06
CA PRO A 18 -15.41 -17.18 21.49
C PRO A 18 -15.22 -16.28 20.27
N GLU A 19 -16.08 -15.28 20.11
CA GLU A 19 -15.91 -14.18 19.15
C GLU A 19 -14.54 -13.51 19.41
N GLY A 20 -13.60 -13.66 18.46
CA GLY A 20 -12.27 -13.11 18.55
C GLY A 20 -12.30 -11.58 18.37
N GLY A 21 -12.19 -10.85 19.46
CA GLY A 21 -11.86 -9.43 19.40
C GLY A 21 -10.47 -9.20 18.79
N PRO A 22 -10.12 -7.98 18.35
CA PRO A 22 -8.88 -7.69 17.67
C PRO A 22 -7.68 -8.17 18.51
N LYS A 23 -6.85 -9.04 17.93
CA LYS A 23 -5.67 -9.59 18.61
C LYS A 23 -4.70 -8.46 18.94
N LEU A 24 -4.37 -8.35 20.23
CA LEU A 24 -3.43 -7.35 20.74
C LEU A 24 -2.07 -7.54 20.05
N SER A 25 -1.47 -6.45 19.62
CA SER A 25 -0.10 -6.45 19.09
C SER A 25 0.86 -7.17 20.05
N PRO A 26 1.82 -7.96 19.53
CA PRO A 26 2.73 -8.74 20.38
C PRO A 26 3.49 -7.83 21.34
N ARG A 27 3.43 -8.14 22.65
CA ARG A 27 4.07 -7.33 23.70
C ARG A 27 5.57 -7.59 23.85
N SER A 28 6.12 -8.63 23.20
CA SER A 28 7.55 -8.98 23.28
C SER A 28 8.27 -8.73 21.95
N THR A 29 9.53 -8.35 22.02
CA THR A 29 10.42 -8.18 20.85
C THR A 29 10.45 -9.43 19.96
N LYS A 30 10.43 -10.62 20.57
CA LYS A 30 10.38 -11.90 19.85
C LYS A 30 9.06 -12.06 19.09
N GLY A 31 7.94 -11.69 19.70
CA GLY A 31 6.62 -11.74 19.05
C GLY A 31 6.51 -10.79 17.86
N VAL A 32 7.03 -9.57 18.00
CA VAL A 32 7.08 -8.59 16.89
C VAL A 32 7.86 -9.16 15.71
N ARG A 33 9.07 -9.69 15.94
CA ARG A 33 9.90 -10.29 14.87
C ARG A 33 9.24 -11.51 14.22
N THR A 34 8.49 -12.31 14.98
CA THR A 34 7.77 -13.46 14.41
C THR A 34 6.63 -12.98 13.50
N ARG A 35 5.88 -11.96 13.92
CA ARG A 35 4.82 -11.35 13.11
C ARG A 35 5.36 -10.75 11.82
N GLU A 36 6.48 -10.02 11.90
CA GLU A 36 7.17 -9.46 10.73
C GLU A 36 7.60 -10.54 9.73
N ARG A 37 8.21 -11.66 10.23
CA ARG A 37 8.59 -12.79 9.36
C ARG A 37 7.39 -13.45 8.69
N LEU A 38 6.24 -13.56 9.38
CA LEU A 38 5.02 -14.07 8.79
C LEU A 38 4.52 -13.15 7.67
N VAL A 39 4.55 -11.82 7.86
CA VAL A 39 4.14 -10.84 6.85
C VAL A 39 5.06 -10.89 5.63
N GLU A 40 6.39 -11.01 5.84
CA GLU A 40 7.36 -11.12 4.75
C GLU A 40 7.17 -12.42 3.96
N ALA A 41 7.04 -13.56 4.64
CA ALA A 41 6.75 -14.84 4.02
C ALA A 41 5.41 -14.82 3.26
N ALA A 42 4.39 -14.20 3.82
CA ALA A 42 3.09 -14.06 3.16
C ALA A 42 3.21 -13.24 1.87
N LYS A 43 3.98 -12.14 1.88
CA LYS A 43 4.25 -11.35 0.68
C LYS A 43 4.84 -12.21 -0.43
N GLU A 44 5.91 -12.98 -0.13
CA GLU A 44 6.54 -13.87 -1.09
C GLU A 44 5.56 -14.92 -1.66
N ILE A 45 4.81 -15.58 -0.79
CA ILE A 45 3.82 -16.60 -1.20
C ILE A 45 2.70 -15.99 -2.04
N PHE A 46 2.22 -14.78 -1.71
CA PHE A 46 1.23 -14.09 -2.53
C PHE A 46 1.81 -13.69 -3.91
N GLU A 47 3.06 -13.25 -3.98
CA GLU A 47 3.72 -12.92 -5.25
C GLU A 47 3.95 -14.16 -6.11
N GLU A 48 4.24 -15.32 -5.51
CA GLU A 48 4.49 -16.59 -6.23
C GLU A 48 3.18 -17.23 -6.73
N HIS A 49 2.15 -17.30 -5.89
CA HIS A 49 0.95 -18.12 -6.13
C HIS A 49 -0.33 -17.30 -6.36
N GLY A 50 -0.29 -15.99 -6.14
CA GLY A 50 -1.47 -15.14 -6.11
C GLY A 50 -2.29 -15.33 -4.83
N PHE A 51 -3.26 -14.43 -4.59
CA PHE A 51 -4.07 -14.47 -3.37
C PHE A 51 -4.92 -15.74 -3.26
N LEU A 52 -5.56 -16.19 -4.34
CA LEU A 52 -6.49 -17.32 -4.28
C LEU A 52 -5.81 -18.65 -3.96
N ASN A 53 -4.64 -18.90 -4.56
CA ASN A 53 -3.94 -20.18 -4.43
C ASN A 53 -2.97 -20.23 -3.23
N ALA A 54 -2.64 -19.09 -2.63
CA ALA A 54 -1.80 -19.03 -1.44
C ALA A 54 -2.46 -19.76 -0.26
N ARG A 55 -1.68 -20.59 0.45
CA ARG A 55 -2.13 -21.36 1.60
C ARG A 55 -1.43 -20.88 2.87
N ILE A 56 -2.14 -20.92 3.99
CA ILE A 56 -1.58 -20.56 5.30
C ILE A 56 -0.45 -21.52 5.70
N SER A 57 -0.53 -22.81 5.28
CA SER A 57 0.55 -23.78 5.46
C SER A 57 1.86 -23.29 4.84
N ASP A 58 1.81 -22.83 3.59
CA ASP A 58 2.99 -22.42 2.82
C ASP A 58 3.61 -21.15 3.43
N ILE A 59 2.77 -20.22 3.88
CA ILE A 59 3.21 -19.01 4.62
C ILE A 59 3.91 -19.39 5.91
N SER A 60 3.31 -20.30 6.70
CA SER A 60 3.87 -20.74 7.98
C SER A 60 5.22 -21.43 7.79
N GLU A 61 5.31 -22.35 6.84
CA GLU A 61 6.54 -23.07 6.48
C GLU A 61 7.64 -22.09 6.03
N ARG A 62 7.32 -21.18 5.12
CA ARG A 62 8.24 -20.15 4.62
C ARG A 62 8.77 -19.25 5.75
N ALA A 63 7.92 -18.92 6.73
CA ALA A 63 8.29 -18.13 7.91
C ALA A 63 9.07 -18.92 8.96
N GLY A 64 9.25 -20.25 8.80
CA GLY A 64 9.82 -21.13 9.82
C GLY A 64 8.95 -21.20 11.09
N GLN A 65 7.62 -21.20 10.93
CA GLN A 65 6.65 -21.22 12.01
C GLN A 65 5.71 -22.42 11.89
N SER A 66 5.15 -22.88 13.02
CA SER A 66 4.08 -23.87 12.98
C SER A 66 2.76 -23.24 12.51
N HIS A 67 1.87 -24.08 11.98
CA HIS A 67 0.52 -23.66 11.58
C HIS A 67 -0.26 -23.05 12.78
N GLY A 68 -0.13 -23.60 13.98
CA GLY A 68 -0.72 -23.01 15.18
C GLY A 68 -0.13 -21.65 15.55
N SER A 69 1.18 -21.44 15.28
CA SER A 69 1.81 -20.14 15.48
C SER A 69 1.23 -19.05 14.58
N PHE A 70 0.83 -19.39 13.35
CA PHE A 70 0.16 -18.43 12.46
C PHE A 70 -1.11 -17.88 13.11
N TYR A 71 -2.00 -18.78 13.60
CA TYR A 71 -3.27 -18.37 14.19
C TYR A 71 -3.16 -17.63 15.52
N TYR A 72 -1.98 -17.62 16.13
CA TYR A 72 -1.71 -16.73 17.25
C TYR A 72 -1.60 -15.26 16.82
N TYR A 73 -1.16 -14.99 15.59
CA TYR A 73 -0.92 -13.64 15.07
C TYR A 73 -2.00 -13.14 14.10
N PHE A 74 -2.60 -14.04 13.33
CA PHE A 74 -3.56 -13.71 12.27
C PHE A 74 -4.71 -14.71 12.27
N ASP A 75 -5.94 -14.22 12.14
CA ASP A 75 -7.13 -15.07 12.14
C ASP A 75 -7.40 -15.68 10.76
N SER A 76 -6.92 -15.04 9.69
CA SER A 76 -7.17 -15.49 8.32
C SER A 76 -6.08 -15.08 7.32
N LYS A 77 -6.18 -15.62 6.12
CA LYS A 77 -5.37 -15.23 4.98
C LYS A 77 -5.64 -13.79 4.56
N GLU A 78 -6.88 -13.35 4.66
CA GLU A 78 -7.33 -12.00 4.37
C GLU A 78 -6.69 -10.99 5.33
N GLU A 79 -6.62 -11.32 6.61
CA GLU A 79 -6.01 -10.44 7.62
C GLU A 79 -4.51 -10.23 7.35
N ILE A 80 -3.75 -11.30 7.13
CA ILE A 80 -2.32 -11.14 6.83
C ILE A 80 -2.09 -10.47 5.47
N PHE A 81 -2.99 -10.65 4.50
CA PHE A 81 -2.92 -9.93 3.22
C PHE A 81 -3.07 -8.42 3.41
N ARG A 82 -3.97 -7.98 4.29
CA ARG A 82 -4.12 -6.55 4.66
C ARG A 82 -2.85 -5.98 5.30
N GLU A 83 -2.20 -6.75 6.17
CA GLU A 83 -0.91 -6.35 6.74
C GLU A 83 0.19 -6.25 5.68
N VAL A 84 0.23 -7.18 4.74
CA VAL A 84 1.13 -7.09 3.59
C VAL A 84 0.83 -5.83 2.77
N ALA A 85 -0.44 -5.53 2.49
CA ALA A 85 -0.83 -4.31 1.78
C ALA A 85 -0.36 -3.04 2.50
N ILE A 86 -0.49 -2.98 3.83
CA ILE A 86 0.01 -1.87 4.65
C ILE A 86 1.55 -1.76 4.56
N SER A 87 2.27 -2.89 4.57
CA SER A 87 3.73 -2.90 4.46
C SER A 87 4.22 -2.40 3.09
N VAL A 88 3.54 -2.81 2.02
CA VAL A 88 3.79 -2.35 0.64
C VAL A 88 3.55 -0.84 0.52
N ASP A 89 2.49 -0.33 1.16
CA ASP A 89 2.21 1.10 1.20
C ASP A 89 3.34 1.89 1.86
N LYS A 90 3.83 1.42 3.00
CA LYS A 90 4.98 2.06 3.67
C LYS A 90 6.21 2.07 2.76
N ALA A 91 6.52 0.93 2.10
CA ALA A 91 7.65 0.84 1.19
C ALA A 91 7.53 1.77 -0.02
N LEU A 92 6.31 1.99 -0.51
CA LEU A 92 6.04 2.88 -1.64
C LEU A 92 6.23 4.36 -1.30
N PHE A 93 5.88 4.78 -0.08
CA PHE A 93 5.81 6.19 0.29
C PHE A 93 6.94 6.69 1.18
N ALA A 94 7.54 5.84 2.02
CA ALA A 94 8.63 6.25 2.89
C ALA A 94 9.77 6.99 2.14
N PRO A 95 10.20 6.58 0.93
CA PRO A 95 11.23 7.30 0.19
C PRO A 95 10.82 8.69 -0.30
N LEU A 96 9.51 9.01 -0.30
CA LEU A 96 9.00 10.32 -0.71
C LEU A 96 8.98 11.31 0.45
N ASP A 97 8.79 10.84 1.69
CA ASP A 97 8.63 11.70 2.85
C ASP A 97 9.83 12.64 3.02
N ASP A 98 11.05 12.13 2.83
CA ASP A 98 12.28 12.93 2.93
C ASP A 98 12.41 13.99 1.84
N VAL A 99 11.92 13.71 0.63
CA VAL A 99 12.06 14.63 -0.52
C VAL A 99 10.94 15.65 -0.57
N ILE A 100 9.70 15.23 -0.26
CA ILE A 100 8.51 16.07 -0.42
C ILE A 100 8.30 16.95 0.82
N LEU A 101 8.51 16.41 2.03
CA LEU A 101 8.15 17.05 3.29
C LEU A 101 9.32 17.79 3.95
N SER A 102 10.57 17.48 3.60
CA SER A 102 11.74 18.12 4.22
C SER A 102 11.93 19.55 3.71
N ASP A 103 11.77 20.53 4.60
CA ASP A 103 12.16 21.92 4.34
C ASP A 103 13.69 22.08 4.30
N ALA A 104 14.43 21.08 4.78
CA ALA A 104 15.90 21.09 4.82
C ALA A 104 16.56 20.79 3.47
N VAL A 105 15.83 20.27 2.48
CA VAL A 105 16.38 19.97 1.16
C VAL A 105 16.41 21.23 0.30
N LEU A 106 17.58 21.84 0.17
CA LEU A 106 17.84 23.05 -0.64
C LEU A 106 17.92 22.78 -2.16
N LEU A 107 17.29 21.73 -2.66
CA LEU A 107 17.26 21.45 -4.09
C LEU A 107 16.32 22.43 -4.81
N PRO A 108 16.68 22.87 -6.04
CA PRO A 108 15.76 23.56 -6.94
C PRO A 108 14.45 22.77 -7.12
N SER A 109 13.34 23.46 -7.30
CA SER A 109 12.01 22.85 -7.36
C SER A 109 11.91 21.71 -8.39
N HIS A 110 12.49 21.90 -9.58
CA HIS A 110 12.52 20.88 -10.63
C HIS A 110 13.32 19.63 -10.25
N ALA A 111 14.48 19.79 -9.61
CA ALA A 111 15.32 18.69 -9.17
C ALA A 111 14.63 17.86 -8.05
N ARG A 112 13.89 18.51 -7.16
CA ARG A 112 13.10 17.83 -6.11
C ARG A 112 11.97 16.98 -6.71
N VAL A 113 11.24 17.52 -7.68
CA VAL A 113 10.18 16.78 -8.38
C VAL A 113 10.78 15.56 -9.09
N LYS A 114 11.92 15.72 -9.77
CA LYS A 114 12.61 14.62 -10.45
C LYS A 114 13.04 13.53 -9.49
N GLU A 115 13.64 13.90 -8.36
CA GLU A 115 14.08 12.94 -7.35
C GLU A 115 12.88 12.21 -6.67
N ALA A 116 11.80 12.93 -6.37
CA ALA A 116 10.58 12.33 -5.87
C ALA A 116 9.98 11.33 -6.87
N MET A 117 9.91 11.70 -8.16
CA MET A 117 9.41 10.84 -9.22
C MET A 117 10.29 9.59 -9.38
N ARG A 118 11.61 9.75 -9.36
CA ARG A 118 12.56 8.64 -9.45
C ARG A 118 12.35 7.64 -8.30
N ARG A 119 12.31 8.12 -7.06
CA ARG A 119 12.10 7.27 -5.88
C ARG A 119 10.75 6.57 -5.90
N HIS A 120 9.69 7.27 -6.29
CA HIS A 120 8.36 6.69 -6.40
C HIS A 120 8.32 5.55 -7.42
N LEU A 121 8.86 5.78 -8.62
CA LEU A 121 8.89 4.77 -9.67
C LEU A 121 9.79 3.57 -9.34
N GLU A 122 10.90 3.78 -8.63
CA GLU A 122 11.74 2.68 -8.11
C GLU A 122 10.97 1.82 -7.11
N SER A 123 10.32 2.44 -6.14
CA SER A 123 9.49 1.74 -5.17
C SER A 123 8.33 1.03 -5.84
N PHE A 124 7.64 1.67 -6.81
CA PHE A 124 6.57 1.04 -7.56
C PHE A 124 7.06 -0.19 -8.33
N ARG A 125 8.19 -0.08 -9.04
CA ARG A 125 8.79 -1.20 -9.79
C ARG A 125 9.11 -2.38 -8.89
N LYS A 126 9.64 -2.11 -7.69
CA LYS A 126 9.97 -3.14 -6.69
C LYS A 126 8.72 -3.84 -6.18
N GLU A 127 7.64 -3.11 -5.97
CA GLU A 127 6.39 -3.62 -5.38
C GLU A 127 5.32 -3.96 -6.45
N ALA A 128 5.65 -3.93 -7.74
CA ALA A 128 4.70 -4.00 -8.84
C ALA A 128 3.77 -5.23 -8.78
N ARG A 129 4.31 -6.41 -8.41
CA ARG A 129 3.52 -7.65 -8.27
C ARG A 129 2.48 -7.53 -7.15
N MET A 130 2.90 -7.08 -5.97
CA MET A 130 1.97 -6.90 -4.86
C MET A 130 0.95 -5.80 -5.11
N LEU A 131 1.34 -4.69 -5.74
CA LEU A 131 0.41 -3.61 -6.12
C LEU A 131 -0.67 -4.12 -7.09
N SER A 132 -0.30 -4.97 -8.05
CA SER A 132 -1.25 -5.63 -8.95
C SER A 132 -2.21 -6.56 -8.19
N LEU A 133 -1.70 -7.34 -7.23
CA LEU A 133 -2.53 -8.22 -6.40
C LEU A 133 -3.48 -7.42 -5.50
N ILE A 134 -3.01 -6.35 -4.88
CA ILE A 134 -3.84 -5.46 -4.05
C ILE A 134 -4.96 -4.84 -4.90
N GLU A 135 -4.66 -4.40 -6.13
CA GLU A 135 -5.68 -3.89 -7.05
C GLU A 135 -6.73 -4.97 -7.39
N HIS A 136 -6.28 -6.19 -7.64
CA HIS A 136 -7.19 -7.31 -7.93
C HIS A 136 -8.07 -7.66 -6.72
N VAL A 137 -7.48 -7.84 -5.54
CA VAL A 137 -8.20 -8.22 -4.32
C VAL A 137 -9.15 -7.12 -3.87
N SER A 138 -8.80 -5.84 -4.05
CA SER A 138 -9.66 -4.71 -3.69
C SER A 138 -11.03 -4.69 -4.40
N ARG A 139 -11.20 -5.48 -5.46
CA ARG A 139 -12.48 -5.56 -6.19
C ARG A 139 -13.53 -6.42 -5.47
N PHE A 140 -13.11 -7.31 -4.59
CA PHE A 140 -14.01 -8.22 -3.85
C PHE A 140 -13.81 -8.19 -2.32
N ASP A 141 -12.71 -7.61 -1.81
CA ASP A 141 -12.48 -7.39 -0.38
C ASP A 141 -12.66 -5.90 -0.06
N THR A 142 -13.71 -5.60 0.72
CA THR A 142 -14.09 -4.21 1.06
C THR A 142 -13.06 -3.54 1.97
N GLU A 143 -12.37 -4.28 2.83
CA GLU A 143 -11.36 -3.74 3.74
C GLU A 143 -10.07 -3.41 2.98
N VAL A 144 -9.64 -4.28 2.07
CA VAL A 144 -8.51 -3.98 1.17
C VAL A 144 -8.81 -2.77 0.30
N ASN A 145 -10.06 -2.66 -0.21
CA ASN A 145 -10.49 -1.48 -0.97
C ASN A 145 -10.47 -0.21 -0.10
N ALA A 146 -10.95 -0.28 1.14
CA ALA A 146 -10.92 0.86 2.07
C ALA A 146 -9.48 1.31 2.37
N LEU A 147 -8.54 0.37 2.60
CA LEU A 147 -7.12 0.67 2.76
C LEU A 147 -6.54 1.38 1.53
N LYS A 148 -6.83 0.85 0.33
CA LYS A 148 -6.39 1.46 -0.94
C LYS A 148 -6.90 2.88 -1.11
N LEU A 149 -8.18 3.13 -0.83
CA LEU A 149 -8.78 4.47 -0.93
C LEU A 149 -8.23 5.44 0.12
N ALA A 150 -8.03 4.98 1.36
CA ALA A 150 -7.44 5.79 2.42
C ALA A 150 -6.01 6.22 2.05
N ARG A 151 -5.21 5.29 1.52
CA ARG A 151 -3.87 5.57 1.00
C ARG A 151 -3.90 6.62 -0.11
N HIS A 152 -4.76 6.43 -1.12
CA HIS A 152 -4.89 7.37 -2.23
C HIS A 152 -5.22 8.77 -1.72
N LYS A 153 -6.19 8.89 -0.80
CA LYS A 153 -6.56 10.15 -0.18
C LYS A 153 -5.38 10.80 0.56
N GLN A 154 -4.63 10.01 1.34
CA GLN A 154 -3.48 10.51 2.09
C GLN A 154 -2.40 11.07 1.17
N LEU A 155 -2.05 10.35 0.08
CA LEU A 155 -1.07 10.82 -0.89
C LEU A 155 -1.54 12.10 -1.59
N THR A 156 -2.79 12.11 -2.07
CA THR A 156 -3.40 13.28 -2.71
C THR A 156 -3.30 14.50 -1.80
N SER A 157 -3.69 14.40 -0.53
CA SER A 157 -3.62 15.51 0.42
C SER A 157 -2.18 16.00 0.65
N ARG A 158 -1.19 15.12 0.72
CA ARG A 158 0.22 15.49 0.85
C ARG A 158 0.72 16.26 -0.37
N VAL A 159 0.44 15.76 -1.58
CA VAL A 159 0.84 16.43 -2.83
C VAL A 159 0.12 17.76 -2.99
N ALA A 160 -1.17 17.83 -2.65
CA ALA A 160 -1.95 19.06 -2.65
C ALA A 160 -1.35 20.13 -1.73
N GLU A 161 -0.90 19.75 -0.53
CA GLU A 161 -0.23 20.71 0.37
C GLU A 161 1.09 21.24 -0.21
N VAL A 162 1.86 20.39 -0.89
CA VAL A 162 3.05 20.84 -1.64
C VAL A 162 2.67 21.85 -2.72
N ILE A 163 1.64 21.56 -3.50
CA ILE A 163 1.15 22.49 -4.56
C ILE A 163 0.72 23.82 -3.94
N ARG A 164 -0.08 23.81 -2.84
CA ARG A 164 -0.49 25.03 -2.14
C ARG A 164 0.72 25.84 -1.62
N ARG A 165 1.74 25.16 -1.10
CA ARG A 165 2.98 25.81 -0.65
C ARG A 165 3.70 26.49 -1.80
N LEU A 166 3.79 25.84 -2.97
CA LEU A 166 4.36 26.42 -4.18
C LEU A 166 3.53 27.60 -4.69
N GLN A 167 2.19 27.52 -4.66
CA GLN A 167 1.30 28.63 -5.02
C GLN A 167 1.49 29.84 -4.10
N ARG A 168 1.56 29.64 -2.76
CA ARG A 168 1.86 30.73 -1.80
C ARG A 168 3.18 31.42 -2.08
N ARG A 169 4.16 30.68 -2.60
CA ARG A 169 5.48 31.19 -3.00
C ARG A 169 5.53 31.73 -4.44
N LYS A 170 4.41 31.77 -5.15
CA LYS A 170 4.28 32.18 -6.56
C LYS A 170 5.13 31.33 -7.54
N LEU A 171 5.43 30.09 -7.14
CA LEU A 171 6.21 29.12 -7.92
C LEU A 171 5.34 28.12 -8.69
N ALA A 172 4.03 28.11 -8.46
CA ALA A 172 3.06 27.30 -9.21
C ALA A 172 1.85 28.16 -9.61
N ASP A 173 1.09 27.70 -10.61
CA ASP A 173 -0.10 28.40 -11.10
C ASP A 173 -1.15 28.52 -9.99
N PRO A 174 -1.52 29.75 -9.56
CA PRO A 174 -2.50 29.96 -8.49
C PRO A 174 -3.94 29.61 -8.89
N LYS A 175 -4.22 29.41 -10.19
CA LYS A 175 -5.57 29.08 -10.70
C LYS A 175 -5.90 27.60 -10.57
N LEU A 176 -4.92 26.75 -10.34
CA LEU A 176 -5.14 25.31 -10.19
C LEU A 176 -5.75 25.01 -8.82
N ASP A 177 -6.80 24.18 -8.80
CA ASP A 177 -7.22 23.51 -7.56
C ASP A 177 -6.19 22.45 -7.18
N ALA A 178 -5.61 22.61 -6.00
CA ALA A 178 -4.50 21.75 -5.55
C ALA A 178 -4.91 20.29 -5.32
N GLU A 179 -6.13 20.04 -4.81
CA GLU A 179 -6.63 18.67 -4.57
C GLU A 179 -6.92 17.95 -5.89
N ILE A 180 -7.63 18.61 -6.82
CA ILE A 180 -7.94 18.05 -8.13
C ILE A 180 -6.65 17.78 -8.90
N THR A 181 -5.72 18.73 -8.89
CA THR A 181 -4.43 18.60 -9.58
C THR A 181 -3.61 17.45 -9.00
N ALA A 182 -3.52 17.34 -7.68
CA ALA A 182 -2.81 16.25 -7.01
C ALA A 182 -3.43 14.88 -7.33
N ALA A 183 -4.76 14.77 -7.29
CA ALA A 183 -5.47 13.55 -7.63
C ALA A 183 -5.22 13.13 -9.10
N ALA A 184 -5.33 14.06 -10.03
CA ALA A 184 -5.10 13.81 -11.46
C ALA A 184 -3.66 13.36 -11.75
N LEU A 185 -2.66 14.06 -11.19
CA LEU A 185 -1.25 13.70 -11.35
C LEU A 185 -0.90 12.35 -10.69
N GLY A 186 -1.48 12.07 -9.53
CA GLY A 186 -1.35 10.78 -8.87
C GLY A 186 -1.93 9.64 -9.70
N ALA A 187 -3.14 9.81 -10.24
CA ALA A 187 -3.79 8.84 -11.10
C ALA A 187 -3.00 8.58 -12.39
N LEU A 188 -2.50 9.65 -13.05
CA LEU A 188 -1.64 9.55 -14.23
C LEU A 188 -0.36 8.76 -13.92
N THR A 189 0.34 9.10 -12.85
CA THR A 189 1.61 8.45 -12.47
C THR A 189 1.39 6.98 -12.13
N HIS A 190 0.35 6.68 -11.34
CA HIS A 190 0.02 5.31 -10.94
C HIS A 190 -0.34 4.45 -12.16
N ARG A 191 -1.23 4.94 -13.02
CA ARG A 191 -1.64 4.19 -14.23
C ARG A 191 -0.50 4.00 -15.22
N PHE A 192 0.35 5.00 -15.40
CA PHE A 192 1.55 4.88 -16.22
C PHE A 192 2.51 3.80 -15.67
N ALA A 193 2.78 3.82 -14.35
CA ALA A 193 3.65 2.84 -13.73
C ALA A 193 3.07 1.41 -13.81
N GLU A 194 1.76 1.25 -13.68
CA GLU A 194 1.07 -0.03 -13.87
C GLU A 194 1.21 -0.55 -15.31
N LEU A 195 0.94 0.30 -16.31
CA LEU A 195 1.12 -0.05 -17.73
C LEU A 195 2.57 -0.46 -18.04
N TRP A 196 3.51 0.22 -17.41
CA TRP A 196 4.93 0.00 -17.65
C TRP A 196 5.46 -1.25 -16.92
N PHE A 197 5.34 -1.30 -15.59
CA PHE A 197 5.99 -2.33 -14.77
C PHE A 197 5.17 -3.61 -14.59
N VAL A 198 3.85 -3.53 -14.73
CA VAL A 198 2.97 -4.70 -14.53
C VAL A 198 2.53 -5.28 -15.87
N GLN A 199 2.07 -4.43 -16.81
CA GLN A 199 1.47 -4.90 -18.06
C GLN A 199 2.47 -4.97 -19.21
N GLY A 200 3.68 -4.36 -19.10
CA GLY A 200 4.66 -4.30 -20.18
C GLY A 200 4.17 -3.58 -21.43
N ALA A 201 3.16 -2.71 -21.29
CA ALA A 201 2.53 -2.00 -22.40
C ALA A 201 3.27 -0.70 -22.79
N VAL A 202 4.27 -0.30 -22.01
CA VAL A 202 5.11 0.86 -22.28
C VAL A 202 6.56 0.41 -22.40
N ASP A 203 7.18 0.70 -23.54
CA ASP A 203 8.60 0.44 -23.78
C ASP A 203 9.40 1.74 -23.66
N CYS A 204 10.09 1.91 -22.56
CA CYS A 204 10.99 3.04 -22.35
C CYS A 204 12.06 2.70 -21.30
N THR A 205 13.18 3.45 -21.36
CA THR A 205 14.19 3.32 -20.29
C THR A 205 13.69 3.91 -18.99
N PHE A 206 14.20 3.45 -17.86
CA PHE A 206 13.84 4.01 -16.55
C PHE A 206 14.14 5.52 -16.46
N LYS A 207 15.28 5.92 -17.03
CA LYS A 207 15.68 7.34 -17.11
C LYS A 207 14.66 8.17 -17.88
N ASP A 208 14.23 7.69 -19.04
CA ASP A 208 13.28 8.43 -19.90
C ASP A 208 11.90 8.51 -19.25
N GLY A 209 11.41 7.42 -18.64
CA GLY A 209 10.14 7.42 -17.92
C GLY A 209 10.13 8.44 -16.76
N VAL A 210 11.19 8.47 -15.95
CA VAL A 210 11.36 9.47 -14.88
C VAL A 210 11.38 10.89 -15.47
N GLU A 211 12.15 11.12 -16.53
CA GLU A 211 12.30 12.44 -17.15
C GLU A 211 10.96 12.96 -17.71
N GLN A 212 10.25 12.12 -18.45
CA GLN A 212 8.98 12.52 -19.07
C GLN A 212 7.88 12.78 -18.04
N LEU A 213 7.72 11.90 -17.05
CA LEU A 213 6.75 12.14 -15.98
C LEU A 213 7.08 13.38 -15.15
N THR A 214 8.36 13.62 -14.87
CA THR A 214 8.82 14.86 -14.21
C THR A 214 8.43 16.09 -15.02
N ARG A 215 8.67 16.08 -16.32
CA ARG A 215 8.32 17.19 -17.23
C ARG A 215 6.81 17.41 -17.28
N LEU A 216 6.01 16.34 -17.36
CA LEU A 216 4.56 16.43 -17.32
C LEU A 216 4.07 17.08 -16.02
N PHE A 217 4.63 16.65 -14.87
CA PHE A 217 4.28 17.24 -13.58
C PHE A 217 4.63 18.74 -13.51
N ILE A 218 5.86 19.10 -13.89
CA ILE A 218 6.34 20.49 -13.89
C ILE A 218 5.44 21.39 -14.77
N ASN A 219 5.13 20.91 -15.97
CA ASN A 219 4.29 21.65 -16.91
C ASN A 219 2.85 21.78 -16.41
N ALA A 220 2.29 20.71 -15.84
CA ALA A 220 0.91 20.73 -15.35
C ALA A 220 0.68 21.76 -14.25
N VAL A 221 1.66 21.94 -13.35
CA VAL A 221 1.56 22.93 -12.27
C VAL A 221 2.21 24.28 -12.64
N ASN A 222 2.78 24.42 -13.85
CA ASN A 222 3.56 25.57 -14.30
C ASN A 222 4.64 25.94 -13.27
N LEU A 223 5.42 24.93 -12.85
CA LEU A 223 6.42 25.06 -11.79
C LEU A 223 7.57 25.96 -12.27
N LYS A 224 7.85 26.98 -11.49
CA LYS A 224 9.00 27.88 -11.68
C LYS A 224 10.12 27.50 -10.72
N ASP A 225 11.36 27.61 -11.18
CA ASP A 225 12.49 27.59 -10.25
C ASP A 225 12.58 28.95 -9.53
N PRO A 226 12.91 28.94 -8.22
CA PRO A 226 13.15 30.18 -7.51
C PRO A 226 14.32 30.92 -8.16
N GLU A 227 14.17 32.25 -8.33
CA GLU A 227 15.28 33.07 -8.80
C GLU A 227 16.49 32.86 -7.87
N PRO A 228 17.70 32.73 -8.43
CA PRO A 228 18.90 32.68 -7.62
C PRO A 228 18.93 33.95 -6.75
N LYS A 229 19.07 33.72 -5.42
CA LYS A 229 19.26 34.86 -4.51
C LYS A 229 20.56 35.57 -4.93
N ALA A 230 20.39 36.83 -5.33
CA ALA A 230 21.50 37.74 -5.65
C ALA A 230 22.39 37.95 -4.40
#